data_2b730f22eb4ed9e8f99b2c25879355ee
#
_entry.id   2b730f22eb4ed9e8f99b2c25879355ee
#
_cell.length_a   1.000
_cell.length_b   1.000
_cell.length_c   1.000
_cell.angle_alpha   90.00
_cell.angle_beta   90.00
_cell.angle_gamma   90.00
#
_symmetry.space_group_name_H-M   'P 1'
#
loop_
_entity.id
_entity.type
_entity.pdbx_description
1 polymer ?
#
loop_
_entity_poly.entity_id
_entity_poly.type
_entity_poly.pdbx_seq_one_letter_code
_entity_poly.pdbx_strand_id
1 'polypeptide(L)'
;MSFVFTMPELLGTAAMDLAGLGSTLSTANAVAAATTTEILAAAEDEVSVAIAALFSGHAQGYQAASAQAAVFHTEFVQALTAGASAYSSAEAAQQALLNTVNAPIQALTGRPLIGNGANGAPGTGQNGAPGGWLLGDGGAGGSGGPGQNGGNGGAAGLLGTGGAGGAGGSATSGNGGAGGTGGMGGLLSGNGGVGGAGGSAWGVAGNSGVGGAGGIGGTGGLLGAGGNGGAGGFSQAGTGGAGG
;
A
#
# COMPACT_ATOMS: atom_id res chain seq x y z
N MET A 1 -0.29 5.06 20.82
CA MET A 1 -1.49 5.48 20.06
C MET A 1 -1.67 4.49 18.94
N SER A 2 -2.86 3.95 18.77
CA SER A 2 -3.18 3.02 17.68
C SER A 2 -3.44 3.85 16.41
N PHE A 3 -2.65 3.68 15.37
CA PHE A 3 -2.91 4.30 14.07
C PHE A 3 -3.86 3.40 13.30
N VAL A 4 -4.97 3.95 12.84
CA VAL A 4 -5.90 3.28 11.92
C VAL A 4 -5.52 3.75 10.52
N PHE A 5 -5.04 2.83 9.69
CA PHE A 5 -4.89 3.08 8.26
C PHE A 5 -6.23 2.80 7.58
N THR A 6 -6.88 3.84 7.11
CA THR A 6 -8.08 3.73 6.29
C THR A 6 -7.71 3.93 4.83
N MET A 7 -8.30 3.12 3.96
CA MET A 7 -8.18 3.29 2.51
C MET A 7 -9.55 3.79 2.00
N PRO A 8 -9.74 5.09 1.82
CA PRO A 8 -11.03 5.68 1.44
C PRO A 8 -11.62 5.08 0.17
N GLU A 9 -10.77 4.72 -0.80
CA GLU A 9 -11.19 4.09 -2.05
C GLU A 9 -11.83 2.71 -1.81
N LEU A 10 -11.31 1.90 -0.88
CA LEU A 10 -11.89 0.60 -0.55
C LEU A 10 -13.24 0.75 0.15
N LEU A 11 -13.39 1.75 1.02
CA LEU A 11 -14.67 2.08 1.63
C LEU A 11 -15.70 2.52 0.59
N GLY A 12 -15.29 3.35 -0.37
CA GLY A 12 -16.14 3.76 -1.49
C GLY A 12 -16.57 2.59 -2.35
N THR A 13 -15.65 1.69 -2.69
CA THR A 13 -15.95 0.47 -3.47
C THR A 13 -16.92 -0.44 -2.71
N ALA A 14 -16.68 -0.68 -1.42
CA ALA A 14 -17.58 -1.48 -0.60
C ALA A 14 -18.99 -0.88 -0.51
N ALA A 15 -19.10 0.46 -0.43
CA ALA A 15 -20.39 1.15 -0.46
C ALA A 15 -21.14 0.94 -1.78
N MET A 16 -20.43 0.98 -2.91
CA MET A 16 -21.03 0.71 -4.23
C MET A 16 -21.48 -0.74 -4.38
N ASP A 17 -20.69 -1.71 -3.91
CA ASP A 17 -21.04 -3.13 -3.94
C ASP A 17 -22.28 -3.41 -3.08
N LEU A 18 -22.34 -2.82 -1.89
CA LEU A 18 -23.51 -2.90 -1.02
C LEU A 18 -24.74 -2.27 -1.67
N ALA A 19 -24.62 -1.12 -2.33
CA ALA A 19 -25.73 -0.51 -3.07
C ALA A 19 -26.26 -1.43 -4.17
N GLY A 20 -25.36 -2.11 -4.90
CA GLY A 20 -25.70 -3.12 -5.90
C GLY A 20 -26.49 -4.30 -5.33
N LEU A 21 -26.06 -4.82 -4.16
CA LEU A 21 -26.78 -5.88 -3.45
C LEU A 21 -28.17 -5.41 -3.02
N GLY A 22 -28.29 -4.20 -2.47
CA GLY A 22 -29.59 -3.62 -2.09
C GLY A 22 -30.55 -3.50 -3.28
N SER A 23 -30.06 -3.05 -4.43
CA SER A 23 -30.84 -2.97 -5.66
C SER A 23 -31.34 -4.35 -6.13
N THR A 24 -30.46 -5.35 -6.13
CA THR A 24 -30.77 -6.72 -6.52
C THR A 24 -31.83 -7.33 -5.60
N LEU A 25 -31.68 -7.16 -4.28
CA LEU A 25 -32.62 -7.64 -3.29
C LEU A 25 -33.99 -6.95 -3.40
N SER A 26 -34.00 -5.63 -3.62
CA SER A 26 -35.23 -4.87 -3.84
C SER A 26 -36.00 -5.37 -5.06
N THR A 27 -35.28 -5.62 -6.17
CA THR A 27 -35.90 -6.18 -7.40
C THR A 27 -36.46 -7.58 -7.15
N ALA A 28 -35.72 -8.46 -6.47
CA ALA A 28 -36.20 -9.80 -6.15
C ALA A 28 -37.47 -9.77 -5.25
N ASN A 29 -37.48 -8.91 -4.22
CA ASN A 29 -38.60 -8.72 -3.33
C ASN A 29 -39.84 -8.17 -4.07
N ALA A 30 -39.65 -7.23 -4.99
CA ALA A 30 -40.75 -6.71 -5.82
C ALA A 30 -41.36 -7.79 -6.71
N VAL A 31 -40.53 -8.63 -7.33
CA VAL A 31 -41.04 -9.78 -8.15
C VAL A 31 -41.80 -10.79 -7.28
N ALA A 32 -41.29 -11.10 -6.10
CA ALA A 32 -41.91 -12.04 -5.17
C ALA A 32 -43.25 -11.53 -4.58
N ALA A 33 -43.40 -10.21 -4.41
CA ALA A 33 -44.55 -9.62 -3.73
C ALA A 33 -45.89 -10.04 -4.38
N ALA A 34 -46.05 -9.87 -5.68
CA ALA A 34 -47.30 -10.15 -6.37
C ALA A 34 -47.73 -11.61 -6.24
N THR A 35 -46.82 -12.55 -6.28
CA THR A 35 -47.11 -13.99 -6.26
C THR A 35 -47.31 -14.57 -4.86
N THR A 36 -46.87 -13.86 -3.81
CA THR A 36 -46.90 -14.38 -2.44
C THR A 36 -47.88 -13.66 -1.53
N THR A 37 -48.23 -12.40 -1.81
CA THR A 37 -49.13 -11.60 -0.97
C THR A 37 -50.61 -11.82 -1.29
N GLU A 38 -50.95 -12.37 -2.49
CA GLU A 38 -52.30 -12.60 -3.00
C GLU A 38 -52.47 -14.06 -3.41
N ILE A 39 -52.29 -14.99 -2.48
CA ILE A 39 -52.42 -16.42 -2.74
C ILE A 39 -53.88 -16.78 -2.78
N LEU A 40 -54.33 -17.38 -3.89
CA LEU A 40 -55.66 -17.91 -4.05
C LEU A 40 -55.79 -19.25 -3.30
N ALA A 41 -56.95 -19.46 -2.66
CA ALA A 41 -57.26 -20.76 -2.05
C ALA A 41 -57.32 -21.87 -3.11
N ALA A 42 -56.77 -23.04 -2.80
CA ALA A 42 -56.73 -24.18 -3.73
C ALA A 42 -58.14 -24.79 -3.98
N ALA A 43 -59.04 -24.63 -3.02
CA ALA A 43 -60.43 -25.06 -3.06
C ALA A 43 -61.30 -24.08 -2.24
N GLU A 44 -62.64 -24.23 -2.34
CA GLU A 44 -63.60 -23.40 -1.59
C GLU A 44 -63.87 -23.93 -0.15
N ASP A 45 -62.99 -24.81 0.36
CA ASP A 45 -63.11 -25.33 1.75
C ASP A 45 -62.39 -24.41 2.74
N GLU A 46 -62.80 -24.51 4.01
CA GLU A 46 -62.32 -23.66 5.09
C GLU A 46 -60.83 -23.82 5.35
N VAL A 47 -60.25 -25.00 5.09
CA VAL A 47 -58.82 -25.30 5.30
C VAL A 47 -57.98 -24.62 4.22
N SER A 48 -58.39 -24.76 2.94
CA SER A 48 -57.71 -24.11 1.82
C SER A 48 -57.72 -22.60 1.94
N VAL A 49 -58.84 -21.99 2.36
CA VAL A 49 -58.99 -20.58 2.60
C VAL A 49 -58.07 -20.12 3.76
N ALA A 50 -58.08 -20.87 4.88
CA ALA A 50 -57.25 -20.55 6.04
C ALA A 50 -55.74 -20.62 5.72
N ILE A 51 -55.31 -21.61 4.93
CA ILE A 51 -53.93 -21.77 4.48
C ILE A 51 -53.50 -20.60 3.57
N ALA A 52 -54.35 -20.23 2.59
CA ALA A 52 -54.07 -19.12 1.72
C ALA A 52 -53.93 -17.78 2.47
N ALA A 53 -54.82 -17.55 3.46
CA ALA A 53 -54.79 -16.38 4.32
C ALA A 53 -53.50 -16.34 5.16
N LEU A 54 -53.07 -17.50 5.75
CA LEU A 54 -51.84 -17.60 6.52
C LEU A 54 -50.60 -17.24 5.71
N PHE A 55 -50.47 -17.81 4.50
CA PHE A 55 -49.31 -17.51 3.64
C PHE A 55 -49.33 -16.07 3.13
N SER A 56 -50.49 -15.55 2.72
CA SER A 56 -50.61 -14.15 2.31
C SER A 56 -50.28 -13.18 3.44
N GLY A 57 -50.73 -13.45 4.66
CA GLY A 57 -50.41 -12.66 5.85
C GLY A 57 -48.91 -12.69 6.19
N HIS A 58 -48.30 -13.86 6.09
CA HIS A 58 -46.85 -14.01 6.26
C HIS A 58 -46.06 -13.22 5.23
N ALA A 59 -46.45 -13.30 3.97
CA ALA A 59 -45.81 -12.58 2.87
C ALA A 59 -45.95 -11.05 3.02
N GLN A 60 -47.12 -10.56 3.47
CA GLN A 60 -47.30 -9.13 3.79
C GLN A 60 -46.40 -8.67 4.93
N GLY A 61 -46.27 -9.47 5.99
CA GLY A 61 -45.32 -9.22 7.08
C GLY A 61 -43.87 -9.19 6.62
N TYR A 62 -43.49 -10.09 5.74
CA TYR A 62 -42.16 -10.11 5.13
C TYR A 62 -41.91 -8.84 4.28
N GLN A 63 -42.85 -8.41 3.45
CA GLN A 63 -42.72 -7.19 2.64
C GLN A 63 -42.57 -5.93 3.52
N ALA A 64 -43.28 -5.85 4.63
CA ALA A 64 -43.12 -4.74 5.59
C ALA A 64 -41.72 -4.75 6.23
N ALA A 65 -41.22 -5.89 6.64
CA ALA A 65 -39.86 -6.02 7.17
C ALA A 65 -38.79 -5.71 6.12
N SER A 66 -38.96 -6.19 4.87
CA SER A 66 -38.09 -5.87 3.74
C SER A 66 -38.01 -4.38 3.45
N ALA A 67 -39.12 -3.67 3.51
CA ALA A 67 -39.13 -2.21 3.32
C ALA A 67 -38.31 -1.48 4.39
N GLN A 68 -38.43 -1.90 5.65
CA GLN A 68 -37.60 -1.34 6.73
C GLN A 68 -36.12 -1.66 6.55
N ALA A 69 -35.79 -2.90 6.17
CA ALA A 69 -34.41 -3.31 5.89
C ALA A 69 -33.81 -2.49 4.72
N ALA A 70 -34.60 -2.19 3.68
CA ALA A 70 -34.16 -1.36 2.55
C ALA A 70 -33.84 0.09 2.97
N VAL A 71 -34.63 0.69 3.86
CA VAL A 71 -34.34 2.02 4.41
C VAL A 71 -33.02 1.98 5.20
N PHE A 72 -32.88 1.04 6.14
CA PHE A 72 -31.64 0.88 6.90
C PHE A 72 -30.42 0.67 5.99
N HIS A 73 -30.54 -0.18 4.97
CA HIS A 73 -29.48 -0.45 4.02
C HIS A 73 -29.06 0.82 3.26
N THR A 74 -30.03 1.62 2.83
CA THR A 74 -29.77 2.89 2.13
C THR A 74 -29.03 3.88 3.04
N GLU A 75 -29.47 4.03 4.29
CA GLU A 75 -28.83 4.89 5.27
C GLU A 75 -27.39 4.41 5.59
N PHE A 76 -27.19 3.11 5.69
CA PHE A 76 -25.87 2.53 5.93
C PHE A 76 -24.91 2.79 4.76
N VAL A 77 -25.35 2.59 3.51
CA VAL A 77 -24.55 2.90 2.31
C VAL A 77 -24.21 4.39 2.25
N GLN A 78 -25.16 5.26 2.57
CA GLN A 78 -24.91 6.71 2.64
C GLN A 78 -23.88 7.07 3.71
N ALA A 79 -23.97 6.48 4.90
CA ALA A 79 -23.01 6.69 5.98
C ALA A 79 -21.60 6.24 5.59
N LEU A 80 -21.44 5.08 4.93
CA LEU A 80 -20.16 4.61 4.42
C LEU A 80 -19.56 5.56 3.38
N THR A 81 -20.39 6.02 2.44
CA THR A 81 -19.96 6.97 1.39
C THR A 81 -19.54 8.31 1.99
N ALA A 82 -20.30 8.83 2.96
CA ALA A 82 -19.96 10.06 3.67
C ALA A 82 -18.65 9.90 4.47
N GLY A 83 -18.46 8.75 5.12
CA GLY A 83 -17.22 8.41 5.81
C GLY A 83 -16.02 8.39 4.87
N ALA A 84 -16.12 7.71 3.73
CA ALA A 84 -15.07 7.67 2.71
C ALA A 84 -14.70 9.08 2.23
N SER A 85 -15.70 9.92 1.95
CA SER A 85 -15.51 11.31 1.52
C SER A 85 -14.85 12.18 2.60
N ALA A 86 -15.21 11.98 3.87
CA ALA A 86 -14.62 12.71 4.98
C ALA A 86 -13.12 12.38 5.15
N TYR A 87 -12.75 11.11 5.04
CA TYR A 87 -11.34 10.70 5.07
C TYR A 87 -10.55 11.27 3.89
N SER A 88 -11.08 11.15 2.66
CA SER A 88 -10.43 11.72 1.47
C SER A 88 -10.22 13.24 1.59
N SER A 89 -11.21 13.95 2.14
CA SER A 89 -11.12 15.39 2.35
C SER A 89 -10.07 15.75 3.40
N ALA A 90 -9.97 14.97 4.48
CA ALA A 90 -8.96 15.19 5.52
C ALA A 90 -7.54 14.94 4.97
N GLU A 91 -7.34 13.90 4.18
CA GLU A 91 -6.06 13.62 3.52
C GLU A 91 -5.66 14.73 2.54
N ALA A 92 -6.63 15.21 1.73
CA ALA A 92 -6.40 16.33 0.81
C ALA A 92 -6.02 17.62 1.55
N ALA A 93 -6.69 17.92 2.67
CA ALA A 93 -6.38 19.08 3.50
C ALA A 93 -4.99 18.99 4.12
N GLN A 94 -4.60 17.82 4.62
CA GLN A 94 -3.25 17.57 5.13
C GLN A 94 -2.18 17.75 4.04
N GLN A 95 -2.42 17.23 2.84
CA GLN A 95 -1.52 17.39 1.71
C GLN A 95 -1.39 18.85 1.27
N ALA A 96 -2.49 19.59 1.25
CA ALA A 96 -2.49 21.02 0.93
C ALA A 96 -1.66 21.83 1.94
N LEU A 97 -1.79 21.52 3.23
CA LEU A 97 -0.98 22.15 4.28
C LEU A 97 0.50 21.87 4.11
N LEU A 98 0.89 20.62 3.87
CA LEU A 98 2.28 20.23 3.62
C LEU A 98 2.83 20.92 2.37
N ASN A 99 2.05 21.02 1.30
CA ASN A 99 2.46 21.73 0.09
C ASN A 99 2.69 23.22 0.35
N THR A 100 1.84 23.87 1.15
CA THR A 100 2.01 25.28 1.52
C THR A 100 3.31 25.53 2.28
N VAL A 101 3.67 24.60 3.19
CA VAL A 101 4.92 24.69 3.96
C VAL A 101 6.14 24.38 3.10
N ASN A 102 6.02 23.40 2.22
CA ASN A 102 7.16 22.92 1.41
C ASN A 102 7.45 23.76 0.17
N ALA A 103 6.42 24.31 -0.48
CA ALA A 103 6.57 24.96 -1.79
C ALA A 103 7.63 26.06 -1.83
N PRO A 104 7.68 27.03 -0.89
CA PRO A 104 8.70 28.09 -0.95
C PRO A 104 10.13 27.55 -0.76
N ILE A 105 10.32 26.59 0.12
CA ILE A 105 11.63 25.97 0.39
C ILE A 105 12.06 25.10 -0.78
N GLN A 106 11.15 24.33 -1.35
CA GLN A 106 11.43 23.48 -2.50
C GLN A 106 11.74 24.31 -3.76
N ALA A 107 11.09 25.44 -3.98
CA ALA A 107 11.39 26.35 -5.07
C ALA A 107 12.81 26.95 -4.96
N LEU A 108 13.28 27.24 -3.74
CA LEU A 108 14.60 27.82 -3.49
C LEU A 108 15.73 26.79 -3.48
N THR A 109 15.47 25.58 -2.98
CA THR A 109 16.52 24.58 -2.69
C THR A 109 16.41 23.29 -3.49
N GLY A 110 15.32 23.10 -4.24
CA GLY A 110 15.01 21.84 -4.93
C GLY A 110 14.59 20.70 -4.00
N ARG A 111 14.45 20.94 -2.68
CA ARG A 111 14.19 19.92 -1.66
C ARG A 111 13.13 20.42 -0.67
N PRO A 112 12.15 19.59 -0.27
CA PRO A 112 11.12 19.99 0.68
C PRO A 112 11.69 20.23 2.08
N LEU A 113 10.99 20.99 2.91
CA LEU A 113 11.32 21.17 4.31
C LEU A 113 10.95 19.92 5.12
N ILE A 114 9.75 19.39 4.88
CA ILE A 114 9.17 18.22 5.57
C ILE A 114 8.70 17.21 4.52
N GLY A 115 9.11 15.97 4.66
CA GLY A 115 8.66 14.86 3.80
C GLY A 115 9.77 13.85 3.55
N ASN A 116 9.39 12.62 3.29
CA ASN A 116 10.33 11.56 2.95
C ASN A 116 10.83 11.69 1.53
N GLY A 117 12.05 11.25 1.29
CA GLY A 117 12.60 11.12 -0.06
C GLY A 117 11.88 10.05 -0.86
N ALA A 118 11.70 10.28 -2.16
CA ALA A 118 11.15 9.27 -3.05
C ALA A 118 12.11 8.08 -3.19
N ASN A 119 11.56 6.86 -3.23
CA ASN A 119 12.34 5.66 -3.48
C ASN A 119 12.79 5.60 -4.94
N GLY A 120 13.98 5.05 -5.19
CA GLY A 120 14.42 4.70 -6.53
C GLY A 120 13.56 3.60 -7.15
N ALA A 121 13.32 3.69 -8.46
CA ALA A 121 12.49 2.70 -9.15
C ALA A 121 13.15 1.31 -9.12
N PRO A 122 12.40 0.25 -8.81
CA PRO A 122 12.92 -1.12 -8.81
C PRO A 122 13.44 -1.54 -10.20
N GLY A 123 14.53 -2.29 -10.24
CA GLY A 123 15.13 -2.81 -11.47
C GLY A 123 15.97 -1.78 -12.25
N THR A 124 16.12 -0.55 -11.77
CA THR A 124 16.83 0.53 -12.48
C THR A 124 18.16 0.93 -11.86
N GLY A 125 18.44 0.52 -10.62
CA GLY A 125 19.60 1.00 -9.87
C GLY A 125 19.54 2.50 -9.53
N GLN A 126 18.37 3.15 -9.64
CA GLN A 126 18.20 4.55 -9.32
C GLN A 126 18.39 4.80 -7.82
N ASN A 127 19.09 5.88 -7.48
CA ASN A 127 19.26 6.27 -6.08
C ASN A 127 17.94 6.74 -5.48
N GLY A 128 17.77 6.52 -4.18
CA GLY A 128 16.71 7.15 -3.40
C GLY A 128 16.94 8.67 -3.28
N ALA A 129 15.87 9.44 -3.32
CA ALA A 129 15.94 10.89 -3.14
C ALA A 129 16.22 11.25 -1.66
N PRO A 130 16.83 12.41 -1.37
CA PRO A 130 16.97 12.87 0.01
C PRO A 130 15.62 13.21 0.62
N GLY A 131 15.45 12.99 1.91
CA GLY A 131 14.31 13.43 2.70
C GLY A 131 14.29 14.95 2.91
N GLY A 132 13.27 15.50 3.58
CA GLY A 132 13.15 16.93 3.87
C GLY A 132 14.32 17.52 4.66
N TRP A 133 14.56 18.82 4.57
CA TRP A 133 15.63 19.46 5.30
C TRP A 133 15.50 19.35 6.82
N LEU A 134 14.28 19.51 7.33
CA LEU A 134 14.00 19.48 8.77
C LEU A 134 13.58 18.10 9.23
N LEU A 135 12.62 17.49 8.56
CA LEU A 135 12.01 16.23 8.96
C LEU A 135 11.72 15.37 7.71
N GLY A 136 12.22 14.16 7.73
CA GLY A 136 11.92 13.15 6.73
C GLY A 136 13.05 12.15 6.55
N ASP A 137 12.65 10.93 6.25
CA ASP A 137 13.57 9.84 5.95
C ASP A 137 14.10 9.95 4.52
N GLY A 138 15.31 9.49 4.28
CA GLY A 138 15.82 9.31 2.93
C GLY A 138 15.07 8.20 2.19
N GLY A 139 14.84 8.36 0.90
CA GLY A 139 14.24 7.33 0.05
C GLY A 139 15.16 6.12 -0.09
N ALA A 140 14.61 4.91 -0.21
CA ALA A 140 15.39 3.72 -0.51
C ALA A 140 15.93 3.76 -1.95
N GLY A 141 17.13 3.22 -2.18
CA GLY A 141 17.65 3.01 -3.53
C GLY A 141 16.87 1.90 -4.25
N GLY A 142 16.67 2.05 -5.57
CA GLY A 142 16.07 1.04 -6.43
C GLY A 142 16.99 -0.17 -6.59
N SER A 143 16.43 -1.38 -6.68
CA SER A 143 17.22 -2.57 -7.05
C SER A 143 17.85 -2.41 -8.44
N GLY A 144 18.98 -3.01 -8.67
CA GLY A 144 19.58 -3.09 -9.99
C GLY A 144 18.86 -4.09 -10.90
N GLY A 145 18.85 -3.84 -12.21
CA GLY A 145 18.51 -4.83 -13.23
C GLY A 145 19.59 -5.96 -13.30
N PRO A 146 19.42 -6.96 -14.16
CA PRO A 146 20.35 -8.08 -14.26
C PRO A 146 21.81 -7.61 -14.41
N GLY A 147 22.68 -7.99 -13.45
CA GLY A 147 24.09 -7.60 -13.40
C GLY A 147 24.36 -6.11 -13.08
N GLN A 148 23.33 -5.30 -12.87
CA GLN A 148 23.46 -3.88 -12.54
C GLN A 148 23.54 -3.66 -11.03
N ASN A 149 24.23 -2.60 -10.64
CA ASN A 149 24.31 -2.20 -9.25
C ASN A 149 22.94 -1.70 -8.75
N GLY A 150 22.67 -1.92 -7.47
CA GLY A 150 21.58 -1.27 -6.77
C GLY A 150 21.87 0.22 -6.54
N GLY A 151 20.82 1.04 -6.48
CA GLY A 151 20.89 2.47 -6.17
C GLY A 151 21.23 2.72 -4.72
N ASN A 152 21.87 3.84 -4.43
CA ASN A 152 22.18 4.26 -3.07
C ASN A 152 20.89 4.75 -2.37
N GLY A 153 20.81 4.55 -1.06
CA GLY A 153 19.77 5.16 -0.26
C GLY A 153 19.97 6.68 -0.16
N GLY A 154 18.86 7.44 -0.11
CA GLY A 154 18.86 8.88 0.10
C GLY A 154 19.25 9.27 1.54
N ALA A 155 19.85 10.43 1.70
CA ALA A 155 20.14 10.98 3.01
C ALA A 155 18.89 11.57 3.67
N ALA A 156 18.76 11.48 4.99
CA ALA A 156 17.76 12.24 5.76
C ALA A 156 18.19 13.74 5.86
N GLY A 157 17.35 14.56 6.50
CA GLY A 157 17.68 15.96 6.82
C GLY A 157 18.28 16.14 8.22
N LEU A 158 17.63 16.99 9.02
CA LEU A 158 18.01 17.22 10.40
C LEU A 158 17.54 16.04 11.28
N LEU A 159 16.29 15.61 11.08
CA LEU A 159 15.65 14.49 11.79
C LEU A 159 15.10 13.49 10.78
N GLY A 160 15.42 12.19 10.98
CA GLY A 160 14.94 11.10 10.14
C GLY A 160 16.03 10.06 9.90
N THR A 161 15.66 8.91 9.38
CA THR A 161 16.56 7.81 9.06
C THR A 161 17.08 7.90 7.63
N GLY A 162 18.31 7.47 7.39
CA GLY A 162 18.84 7.30 6.04
C GLY A 162 18.09 6.20 5.29
N GLY A 163 17.90 6.38 3.99
CA GLY A 163 17.26 5.38 3.11
C GLY A 163 18.12 4.12 2.99
N ALA A 164 17.51 2.95 2.84
CA ALA A 164 18.23 1.72 2.55
C ALA A 164 18.85 1.76 1.16
N GLY A 165 20.02 1.15 0.97
CA GLY A 165 20.59 0.89 -0.34
C GLY A 165 19.81 -0.21 -1.07
N GLY A 166 19.68 -0.06 -2.39
CA GLY A 166 19.02 -1.02 -3.26
C GLY A 166 19.84 -2.29 -3.45
N ALA A 167 19.20 -3.44 -3.62
CA ALA A 167 19.91 -4.70 -3.94
C ALA A 167 20.55 -4.63 -5.33
N GLY A 168 21.71 -5.18 -5.49
CA GLY A 168 22.32 -5.44 -6.79
C GLY A 168 21.56 -6.52 -7.56
N GLY A 169 21.50 -6.38 -8.87
CA GLY A 169 20.82 -7.33 -9.76
C GLY A 169 21.61 -8.62 -9.94
N SER A 170 20.94 -9.76 -9.86
CA SER A 170 21.54 -11.05 -10.17
C SER A 170 21.79 -11.18 -11.67
N ALA A 171 22.84 -11.88 -12.06
CA ALA A 171 23.20 -12.13 -13.46
C ALA A 171 23.20 -13.62 -13.78
N THR A 172 22.67 -13.99 -14.92
CA THR A 172 22.73 -15.35 -15.48
C THR A 172 24.00 -15.58 -16.33
N SER A 173 24.65 -14.47 -16.73
CA SER A 173 25.96 -14.47 -17.41
C SER A 173 26.74 -13.25 -16.91
N GLY A 174 27.97 -13.44 -16.49
CA GLY A 174 28.83 -12.39 -15.95
C GLY A 174 28.60 -12.13 -14.44
N ASN A 175 29.02 -10.97 -13.96
CA ASN A 175 29.04 -10.68 -12.55
C ASN A 175 27.66 -10.22 -12.05
N GLY A 176 27.32 -10.57 -10.80
CA GLY A 176 26.24 -9.96 -10.07
C GLY A 176 26.54 -8.49 -9.76
N GLY A 177 25.51 -7.63 -9.76
CA GLY A 177 25.63 -6.21 -9.43
C GLY A 177 25.93 -5.99 -7.96
N ALA A 178 26.67 -4.96 -7.61
CA ALA A 178 26.89 -4.57 -6.21
C ALA A 178 25.60 -4.01 -5.58
N GLY A 179 25.42 -4.23 -4.29
CA GLY A 179 24.40 -3.54 -3.52
C GLY A 179 24.71 -2.05 -3.35
N GLY A 180 23.67 -1.20 -3.34
CA GLY A 180 23.80 0.23 -3.10
C GLY A 180 24.17 0.54 -1.64
N THR A 181 24.81 1.67 -1.39
CA THR A 181 25.11 2.13 -0.03
C THR A 181 23.84 2.60 0.68
N GLY A 182 23.79 2.42 2.01
CA GLY A 182 22.77 3.06 2.84
C GLY A 182 22.96 4.58 2.88
N GLY A 183 21.85 5.33 2.95
CA GLY A 183 21.86 6.78 3.09
C GLY A 183 22.25 7.24 4.49
N MET A 184 22.73 8.47 4.61
CA MET A 184 23.05 9.06 5.91
C MET A 184 21.78 9.32 6.72
N GLY A 185 21.83 9.04 8.03
CA GLY A 185 20.81 9.44 9.00
C GLY A 185 20.78 10.95 9.22
N GLY A 186 19.70 11.41 9.88
CA GLY A 186 19.50 12.84 10.18
C GLY A 186 20.62 13.40 11.05
N LEU A 187 21.06 14.62 10.73
CA LEU A 187 22.22 15.24 11.35
C LEU A 187 22.13 15.27 12.88
N LEU A 188 20.99 15.60 13.44
CA LEU A 188 20.75 15.65 14.88
C LEU A 188 20.35 14.27 15.42
N SER A 189 19.35 13.65 14.79
CA SER A 189 18.83 12.35 15.23
C SER A 189 18.33 11.53 14.06
N GLY A 190 18.84 10.32 13.98
CA GLY A 190 18.42 9.33 12.99
C GLY A 190 19.50 8.32 12.70
N ASN A 191 19.09 7.09 12.46
CA ASN A 191 20.01 6.01 12.10
C ASN A 191 20.40 6.12 10.62
N GLY A 192 21.62 5.70 10.29
CA GLY A 192 22.02 5.45 8.91
C GLY A 192 21.20 4.33 8.28
N GLY A 193 20.96 4.41 6.97
CA GLY A 193 20.31 3.36 6.21
C GLY A 193 21.15 2.10 6.09
N VAL A 194 20.54 0.95 5.98
CA VAL A 194 21.25 -0.33 5.72
C VAL A 194 21.78 -0.35 4.29
N GLY A 195 22.94 -1.00 4.06
CA GLY A 195 23.47 -1.26 2.73
C GLY A 195 22.64 -2.33 2.00
N GLY A 196 22.52 -2.22 0.69
CA GLY A 196 21.85 -3.21 -0.16
C GLY A 196 22.63 -4.51 -0.30
N ALA A 197 21.96 -5.63 -0.46
CA ALA A 197 22.62 -6.91 -0.77
C ALA A 197 23.23 -6.91 -2.18
N GLY A 198 24.38 -7.58 -2.37
CA GLY A 198 24.94 -7.85 -3.68
C GLY A 198 24.11 -8.87 -4.48
N GLY A 199 24.07 -8.72 -5.79
CA GLY A 199 23.40 -9.64 -6.71
C GLY A 199 24.18 -10.94 -6.89
N SER A 200 23.47 -12.06 -7.09
CA SER A 200 24.09 -13.35 -7.33
C SER A 200 24.53 -13.51 -8.79
N ALA A 201 25.61 -14.29 -9.02
CA ALA A 201 26.07 -14.70 -10.34
C ALA A 201 25.73 -16.17 -10.58
N TRP A 202 24.85 -16.46 -11.55
CA TRP A 202 24.36 -17.79 -11.92
C TRP A 202 25.00 -18.27 -13.24
N GLY A 203 26.35 -18.21 -13.34
CA GLY A 203 27.06 -18.61 -14.54
C GLY A 203 26.93 -20.12 -14.82
N VAL A 204 26.72 -20.48 -16.10
CA VAL A 204 26.88 -21.86 -16.61
C VAL A 204 28.36 -22.17 -16.80
N ALA A 205 28.72 -23.47 -16.83
CA ALA A 205 30.10 -23.94 -17.00
C ALA A 205 30.84 -23.21 -18.14
N GLY A 206 31.93 -22.53 -17.81
CA GLY A 206 32.76 -21.75 -18.75
C GLY A 206 32.60 -20.21 -18.66
N ASN A 207 31.60 -19.70 -17.94
CA ASN A 207 31.40 -18.27 -17.72
C ASN A 207 31.18 -17.99 -16.24
N SER A 208 32.24 -18.04 -15.45
CA SER A 208 32.26 -17.81 -14.02
C SER A 208 32.14 -16.32 -13.70
N GLY A 209 30.94 -15.86 -13.33
CA GLY A 209 30.75 -14.53 -12.77
C GLY A 209 31.04 -14.49 -11.27
N VAL A 210 31.43 -13.32 -10.79
CA VAL A 210 31.63 -13.06 -9.36
C VAL A 210 30.32 -12.52 -8.76
N GLY A 211 29.95 -12.97 -7.56
CA GLY A 211 28.83 -12.39 -6.83
C GLY A 211 29.10 -10.89 -6.52
N GLY A 212 28.06 -10.07 -6.61
CA GLY A 212 28.18 -8.63 -6.31
C GLY A 212 28.53 -8.36 -4.85
N ALA A 213 29.31 -7.35 -4.58
CA ALA A 213 29.59 -6.92 -3.18
C ALA A 213 28.32 -6.37 -2.52
N GLY A 214 28.19 -6.58 -1.21
CA GLY A 214 27.18 -5.90 -0.40
C GLY A 214 27.50 -4.41 -0.29
N GLY A 215 26.45 -3.58 -0.19
CA GLY A 215 26.57 -2.14 0.02
C GLY A 215 26.96 -1.79 1.44
N ILE A 216 27.68 -0.70 1.61
CA ILE A 216 28.05 -0.20 2.93
C ILE A 216 26.83 0.43 3.60
N GLY A 217 26.69 0.27 4.93
CA GLY A 217 25.69 0.98 5.72
C GLY A 217 25.97 2.47 5.80
N GLY A 218 24.91 3.28 5.89
CA GLY A 218 25.01 4.74 6.03
C GLY A 218 25.50 5.15 7.42
N THR A 219 26.04 6.34 7.55
CA THR A 219 26.39 6.93 8.84
C THR A 219 25.15 7.38 9.60
N GLY A 220 25.13 7.20 10.93
CA GLY A 220 24.08 7.77 11.80
C GLY A 220 24.36 9.25 12.09
N GLY A 221 23.33 9.96 12.58
CA GLY A 221 23.46 11.31 13.11
C GLY A 221 24.09 11.37 14.50
N LEU A 222 24.07 12.56 15.11
CA LEU A 222 24.64 12.79 16.44
C LEU A 222 24.04 11.86 17.50
N LEU A 223 22.74 11.60 17.44
CA LEU A 223 21.98 10.73 18.34
C LEU A 223 21.45 9.48 17.59
N GLY A 224 22.22 8.98 16.61
CA GLY A 224 21.82 7.84 15.79
C GLY A 224 22.94 6.82 15.61
N ALA A 225 22.58 5.58 15.34
CA ALA A 225 23.52 4.52 14.98
C ALA A 225 23.81 4.49 13.47
N GLY A 226 24.99 4.03 13.07
CA GLY A 226 25.26 3.69 11.67
C GLY A 226 24.38 2.52 11.20
N GLY A 227 24.12 2.45 9.91
CA GLY A 227 23.39 1.34 9.28
C GLY A 227 24.30 0.11 9.14
N ASN A 228 23.68 -1.07 9.11
CA ASN A 228 24.40 -2.31 8.82
C ASN A 228 24.81 -2.38 7.34
N GLY A 229 25.95 -2.98 7.05
CA GLY A 229 26.32 -3.33 5.67
C GLY A 229 25.43 -4.43 5.09
N GLY A 230 25.34 -4.46 3.77
CA GLY A 230 24.60 -5.49 3.02
C GLY A 230 25.39 -6.78 2.88
N ALA A 231 24.70 -7.90 2.72
CA ALA A 231 25.33 -9.18 2.39
C ALA A 231 25.94 -9.19 0.99
N GLY A 232 27.06 -9.86 0.79
CA GLY A 232 27.59 -10.15 -0.54
C GLY A 232 26.72 -11.16 -1.29
N GLY A 233 26.74 -11.09 -2.62
CA GLY A 233 26.04 -11.98 -3.51
C GLY A 233 26.70 -13.35 -3.64
N PHE A 234 25.92 -14.37 -3.92
CA PHE A 234 26.41 -15.73 -4.17
C PHE A 234 27.00 -15.83 -5.59
N SER A 235 27.98 -16.75 -5.79
CA SER A 235 28.44 -17.17 -7.12
C SER A 235 28.39 -18.68 -7.23
N GLN A 236 27.83 -19.19 -8.35
CA GLN A 236 27.74 -20.63 -8.58
C GLN A 236 29.06 -21.23 -9.05
N ALA A 237 29.86 -20.50 -9.83
CA ALA A 237 31.08 -21.00 -10.47
C ALA A 237 32.32 -20.11 -10.26
N GLY A 238 32.19 -19.05 -9.49
CA GLY A 238 33.27 -18.12 -9.20
C GLY A 238 33.35 -17.77 -7.70
N THR A 239 33.91 -16.63 -7.37
CA THR A 239 33.98 -16.17 -5.99
C THR A 239 32.70 -15.43 -5.58
N GLY A 240 32.20 -15.68 -4.35
CA GLY A 240 31.12 -14.90 -3.77
C GLY A 240 31.53 -13.43 -3.58
N GLY A 241 30.56 -12.53 -3.52
CA GLY A 241 30.78 -11.12 -3.22
C GLY A 241 31.14 -10.89 -1.75
N ALA A 242 31.95 -9.85 -1.49
CA ALA A 242 32.25 -9.43 -0.12
C ALA A 242 30.98 -8.81 0.53
N GLY A 243 30.87 -8.91 1.86
CA GLY A 243 29.90 -8.13 2.64
C GLY A 243 30.30 -6.65 2.69
N GLY A 244 29.34 -5.75 2.93
CA GLY A 244 29.55 -4.31 3.07
C GLY A 244 29.83 -3.87 4.50
#